data_87d8a99ec3e6bd9de256de1e3e6408a3
#
_entry.id   87d8a99ec3e6bd9de256de1e3e6408a3
#
_cell.length_a   1.000
_cell.length_b   1.000
_cell.length_c   1.000
_cell.angle_alpha   90.00
_cell.angle_beta   90.00
_cell.angle_gamma   90.00
#
_symmetry.space_group_name_H-M   'P 1'
#
loop_
_entity.id
_entity.type
_entity.pdbx_description
1 polymer ?
#
loop_
_entity_poly.entity_id
_entity_poly.type
_entity_poly.pdbx_seq_one_letter_code
_entity_poly.pdbx_strand_id
1 'polypeptide(L)'
;MRIDKLTTKFQEALSDAQSLALGKDHAYIEPHHVLVTMLKQDDGPKAILLRAGVQVPALLQAAEAAVSRLPQVTGQDQVTVGPDLVKLLQAAEKEAIKRGDAFIAGELFL
;
A
#
# COMPACT_ATOMS: atom_id res chain seq x y z
N MET A 1 -1.70 14.97 3.09
CA MET A 1 -2.87 14.22 2.61
C MET A 1 -3.83 13.93 3.77
N ARG A 2 -5.10 14.00 3.52
CA ARG A 2 -6.12 13.76 4.55
C ARG A 2 -6.55 12.31 4.52
N ILE A 3 -6.37 11.63 5.64
CA ILE A 3 -6.72 10.21 5.77
C ILE A 3 -8.23 9.98 5.59
N ASP A 4 -9.06 10.94 6.01
CA ASP A 4 -10.52 10.86 5.88
C ASP A 4 -10.99 10.84 4.43
N LYS A 5 -10.13 11.18 3.46
CA LYS A 5 -10.44 11.10 2.03
C LYS A 5 -10.18 9.71 1.45
N LEU A 6 -9.53 8.82 2.18
CA LEU A 6 -9.27 7.46 1.72
C LEU A 6 -10.49 6.57 1.97
N THR A 7 -10.72 5.61 1.06
CA THR A 7 -11.77 4.61 1.31
C THR A 7 -11.40 3.78 2.54
N THR A 8 -12.40 3.17 3.18
CA THR A 8 -12.19 2.31 4.34
C THR A 8 -11.22 1.16 4.02
N LYS A 9 -11.37 0.54 2.86
CA LYS A 9 -10.49 -0.56 2.44
C LYS A 9 -9.05 -0.09 2.27
N PHE A 10 -8.85 1.09 1.71
CA PHE A 10 -7.50 1.64 1.55
C PHE A 10 -6.89 2.00 2.90
N GLN A 11 -7.69 2.55 3.83
CA GLN A 11 -7.22 2.83 5.18
C GLN A 11 -6.80 1.54 5.90
N GLU A 12 -7.56 0.46 5.75
CA GLU A 12 -7.20 -0.84 6.31
C GLU A 12 -5.88 -1.35 5.74
N ALA A 13 -5.69 -1.23 4.43
CA ALA A 13 -4.45 -1.66 3.78
C ALA A 13 -3.25 -0.88 4.31
N LEU A 14 -3.39 0.43 4.50
CA LEU A 14 -2.32 1.26 5.04
C LEU A 14 -2.01 0.92 6.49
N SER A 15 -3.04 0.67 7.30
CA SER A 15 -2.86 0.26 8.69
C SER A 15 -2.14 -1.09 8.78
N ASP A 16 -2.53 -2.04 7.95
CA ASP A 16 -1.89 -3.35 7.90
C ASP A 16 -0.44 -3.24 7.39
N ALA A 17 -0.18 -2.33 6.46
CA ALA A 17 1.17 -2.07 5.97
C ALA A 17 2.06 -1.52 7.07
N GLN A 18 1.53 -0.64 7.93
CA GLN A 18 2.27 -0.13 9.08
C GLN A 18 2.64 -1.27 10.03
N SER A 19 1.69 -2.14 10.34
CA SER A 19 1.94 -3.29 11.21
C SER A 19 2.97 -4.24 10.60
N LEU A 20 2.90 -4.46 9.29
CA LEU A 20 3.86 -5.30 8.59
C LEU A 20 5.27 -4.72 8.67
N ALA A 21 5.42 -3.43 8.41
CA ALA A 21 6.73 -2.77 8.45
C ALA A 21 7.31 -2.81 9.86
N LEU A 22 6.50 -2.51 10.87
CA LEU A 22 6.93 -2.52 12.26
C LEU A 22 7.34 -3.93 12.69
N GLY A 23 6.56 -4.95 12.33
CA GLY A 23 6.85 -6.34 12.69
C GLY A 23 8.10 -6.89 12.05
N LYS A 24 8.57 -6.30 10.95
CA LYS A 24 9.81 -6.69 10.28
C LYS A 24 10.97 -5.74 10.57
N ASP A 25 10.81 -4.84 11.52
CA ASP A 25 11.84 -3.86 11.90
C ASP A 25 12.27 -2.95 10.75
N HIS A 26 11.34 -2.58 9.88
CA HIS A 26 11.59 -1.64 8.81
C HIS A 26 11.39 -0.21 9.30
N ALA A 27 12.26 0.71 8.86
CA ALA A 27 12.21 2.11 9.31
C ALA A 27 11.04 2.88 8.67
N TYR A 28 10.63 2.48 7.47
CA TYR A 28 9.64 3.20 6.69
C TYR A 28 8.56 2.25 6.17
N ILE A 29 7.34 2.80 6.03
CA ILE A 29 6.29 2.13 5.27
C ILE A 29 6.56 2.44 3.80
N GLU A 30 6.91 1.43 3.04
CA GLU A 30 7.22 1.56 1.62
C GLU A 30 6.02 1.14 0.75
N PRO A 31 5.99 1.53 -0.53
CA PRO A 31 4.92 1.07 -1.43
C PRO A 31 4.78 -0.45 -1.47
N HIS A 32 5.87 -1.18 -1.32
CA HIS A 32 5.85 -2.64 -1.31
C HIS A 32 5.01 -3.21 -0.16
N HIS A 33 5.08 -2.58 1.03
CA HIS A 33 4.26 -3.00 2.16
C HIS A 33 2.78 -2.85 1.85
N VAL A 34 2.41 -1.72 1.25
CA VAL A 34 1.01 -1.44 0.90
C VAL A 34 0.53 -2.42 -0.18
N LEU A 35 1.36 -2.69 -1.18
CA LEU A 35 1.02 -3.63 -2.23
C LEU A 35 0.74 -5.03 -1.66
N VAL A 36 1.59 -5.51 -0.75
CA VAL A 36 1.39 -6.81 -0.11
C VAL A 36 0.03 -6.86 0.60
N THR A 37 -0.28 -5.83 1.39
CA THR A 37 -1.54 -5.82 2.15
C THR A 37 -2.75 -5.71 1.24
N MET A 38 -2.68 -4.92 0.17
CA MET A 38 -3.76 -4.80 -0.80
C MET A 38 -4.02 -6.11 -1.53
N LEU A 39 -2.97 -6.85 -1.87
CA LEU A 39 -3.12 -8.14 -2.56
C LEU A 39 -3.69 -9.23 -1.66
N LYS A 40 -3.61 -9.06 -0.34
CA LYS A 40 -4.19 -10.00 0.61
C LYS A 40 -5.66 -9.71 0.93
N GLN A 41 -6.19 -8.57 0.51
CA GLN A 41 -7.61 -8.26 0.66
C GLN A 41 -8.42 -9.09 -0.33
N ASP A 42 -9.59 -9.60 0.10
CA ASP A 42 -10.42 -10.45 -0.74
C ASP A 42 -11.10 -9.69 -1.89
N ASP A 43 -11.33 -8.41 -1.71
CA ASP A 43 -11.98 -7.55 -2.69
C ASP A 43 -11.10 -6.33 -2.98
N GLY A 44 -11.57 -5.43 -3.86
CA GLY A 44 -10.85 -4.21 -4.22
C GLY A 44 -9.80 -4.43 -5.29
N PRO A 45 -8.57 -3.90 -5.15
CA PRO A 45 -7.56 -3.91 -6.23
C PRO A 45 -7.20 -5.28 -6.75
N LYS A 46 -7.23 -6.31 -5.89
CA LYS A 46 -6.96 -7.68 -6.29
C LYS A 46 -7.90 -8.15 -7.39
N ALA A 47 -9.19 -7.82 -7.27
CA ALA A 47 -10.18 -8.22 -8.26
C ALA A 47 -9.91 -7.57 -9.62
N ILE A 48 -9.47 -6.31 -9.63
CA ILE A 48 -9.12 -5.59 -10.85
C ILE A 48 -7.93 -6.25 -11.52
N LEU A 49 -6.91 -6.60 -10.77
CA LEU A 49 -5.72 -7.25 -11.31
C LEU A 49 -6.04 -8.62 -11.90
N LEU A 50 -6.91 -9.39 -11.24
CA LEU A 50 -7.36 -10.69 -11.75
C LEU A 50 -8.07 -10.53 -13.09
N ARG A 51 -8.94 -9.53 -13.23
CA ARG A 51 -9.65 -9.26 -14.48
C ARG A 51 -8.70 -8.84 -15.60
N ALA A 52 -7.61 -8.18 -15.25
CA ALA A 52 -6.60 -7.75 -16.22
C ALA A 52 -5.66 -8.88 -16.65
N GLY A 53 -5.83 -10.09 -16.11
CA GLY A 53 -5.00 -11.23 -16.45
C GLY A 53 -3.70 -11.30 -15.68
N VAL A 54 -3.56 -10.52 -14.62
CA VAL A 54 -2.37 -10.54 -13.76
C VAL A 54 -2.38 -11.78 -12.88
N GLN A 55 -1.23 -12.45 -12.79
CA GLN A 55 -1.09 -13.59 -11.89
C GLN A 55 -0.82 -13.09 -10.48
N VAL A 56 -1.89 -12.90 -9.73
CA VAL A 56 -1.82 -12.29 -8.39
C VAL A 56 -0.92 -13.06 -7.42
N PRO A 57 -0.94 -14.42 -7.36
CA PRO A 57 -0.01 -15.11 -6.47
C PRO A 57 1.46 -14.85 -6.78
N ALA A 58 1.83 -14.75 -8.07
CA ALA A 58 3.19 -14.44 -8.46
C ALA A 58 3.57 -13.00 -8.10
N LEU A 59 2.64 -12.05 -8.31
CA LEU A 59 2.85 -10.66 -7.94
C LEU A 59 3.01 -10.50 -6.42
N LEU A 60 2.16 -11.17 -5.64
CA LEU A 60 2.25 -11.15 -4.18
C LEU A 60 3.60 -11.70 -3.72
N GLN A 61 4.05 -12.81 -4.30
CA GLN A 61 5.32 -13.42 -3.95
C GLN A 61 6.49 -12.48 -4.24
N ALA A 62 6.45 -11.80 -5.39
CA ALA A 62 7.48 -10.82 -5.76
C ALA A 62 7.47 -9.62 -4.81
N ALA A 63 6.29 -9.14 -4.42
CA ALA A 63 6.15 -8.03 -3.49
C ALA A 63 6.68 -8.42 -2.09
N GLU A 64 6.36 -9.61 -1.62
CA GLU A 64 6.86 -10.12 -0.34
C GLU A 64 8.39 -10.26 -0.37
N ALA A 65 8.95 -10.73 -1.48
CA ALA A 65 10.40 -10.83 -1.64
C ALA A 65 11.05 -9.45 -1.58
N ALA A 66 10.43 -8.44 -2.21
CA ALA A 66 10.94 -7.07 -2.17
C ALA A 66 10.90 -6.50 -0.76
N VAL A 67 9.83 -6.77 0.00
CA VAL A 67 9.73 -6.37 1.41
C VAL A 67 10.85 -7.01 2.23
N SER A 68 11.13 -8.28 2.00
CA SER A 68 12.16 -9.01 2.74
C SER A 68 13.57 -8.47 2.50
N ARG A 69 13.80 -7.77 1.38
CA ARG A 69 15.10 -7.17 1.05
C ARG A 69 15.31 -5.81 1.68
N LEU A 70 14.28 -5.21 2.29
CA LEU A 70 14.42 -3.89 2.89
C LEU A 70 15.31 -3.96 4.13
N PRO A 71 16.13 -2.91 4.38
CA PRO A 71 16.99 -2.89 5.56
C PRO A 71 16.18 -2.94 6.85
N GLN A 72 16.68 -3.68 7.83
CA GLN A 72 16.07 -3.75 9.15
C GLN A 72 16.78 -2.82 10.10
N VAL A 73 16.01 -2.15 10.97
CA VAL A 73 16.53 -1.24 12.00
C VAL A 73 16.12 -1.77 13.37
N THR A 74 17.12 -2.12 14.19
CA THR A 74 16.88 -2.71 15.50
C THR A 74 16.42 -1.65 16.51
N GLY A 75 15.51 -2.03 17.40
CA GLY A 75 15.08 -1.16 18.50
C GLY A 75 14.11 -0.07 18.14
N GLN A 76 13.55 -0.11 16.94
CA GLN A 76 12.59 0.87 16.50
C GLN A 76 11.20 0.52 17.03
N ASP A 77 10.56 1.49 17.71
CA ASP A 77 9.20 1.34 18.23
C ASP A 77 8.16 2.09 17.41
N GLN A 78 8.58 2.87 16.42
CA GLN A 78 7.68 3.59 15.53
C GLN A 78 8.17 3.45 14.09
N VAL A 79 7.23 3.47 13.16
CA VAL A 79 7.52 3.46 11.73
C VAL A 79 6.85 4.68 11.09
N THR A 80 7.56 5.32 10.16
CA THR A 80 7.03 6.50 9.46
C THR A 80 6.81 6.18 7.99
N VAL A 81 5.94 6.98 7.35
CA VAL A 81 5.67 6.85 5.92
C VAL A 81 6.92 7.26 5.15
N GLY A 82 7.39 6.37 4.26
CA GLY A 82 8.58 6.66 3.45
C GLY A 82 8.30 7.66 2.33
N PRO A 83 9.36 8.33 1.82
CA PRO A 83 9.18 9.35 0.77
C PRO A 83 8.52 8.81 -0.50
N ASP A 84 8.83 7.61 -0.91
CA ASP A 84 8.25 7.02 -2.11
C ASP A 84 6.76 6.77 -1.94
N LEU A 85 6.34 6.32 -0.77
CA LEU A 85 4.93 6.13 -0.47
C LEU A 85 4.19 7.46 -0.44
N VAL A 86 4.79 8.49 0.15
CA VAL A 86 4.20 9.83 0.16
C VAL A 86 3.93 10.30 -1.27
N LYS A 87 4.90 10.13 -2.17
CA LYS A 87 4.76 10.53 -3.57
C LYS A 87 3.61 9.79 -4.26
N LEU A 88 3.48 8.50 -4.03
CA LEU A 88 2.41 7.70 -4.63
C LEU A 88 1.04 8.09 -4.08
N LEU A 89 0.94 8.36 -2.78
CA LEU A 89 -0.31 8.83 -2.18
C LEU A 89 -0.71 10.19 -2.73
N GLN A 90 0.25 11.10 -2.92
CA GLN A 90 -0.01 12.40 -3.53
C GLN A 90 -0.47 12.26 -4.98
N ALA A 91 0.13 11.34 -5.74
CA ALA A 91 -0.28 11.08 -7.12
C ALA A 91 -1.71 10.52 -7.17
N ALA A 92 -2.06 9.61 -6.26
CA ALA A 92 -3.41 9.07 -6.17
C ALA A 92 -4.42 10.15 -5.81
N GLU A 93 -4.06 11.07 -4.93
CA GLU A 93 -4.92 12.20 -4.56
C GLU A 93 -5.18 13.10 -5.76
N LYS A 94 -4.14 13.43 -6.52
CA LYS A 94 -4.29 14.24 -7.73
C LYS A 94 -5.19 13.57 -8.74
N GLU A 95 -5.06 12.27 -8.93
CA GLU A 95 -5.89 11.52 -9.86
C GLU A 95 -7.35 11.51 -9.40
N ALA A 96 -7.59 11.33 -8.10
CA ALA A 96 -8.94 11.37 -7.54
C ALA A 96 -9.59 12.73 -7.78
N ILE A 97 -8.87 13.82 -7.55
CA ILE A 97 -9.37 15.18 -7.78
C ILE A 97 -9.68 15.37 -9.26
N LYS A 98 -8.80 14.94 -10.14
CA LYS A 98 -8.97 15.05 -11.59
C LYS A 98 -10.23 14.32 -12.07
N ARG A 99 -10.54 13.17 -11.47
CA ARG A 99 -11.73 12.38 -11.80
C ARG A 99 -13.00 12.89 -11.13
N GLY A 100 -12.87 13.81 -10.16
CA GLY A 100 -14.00 14.27 -9.37
C GLY A 100 -14.46 13.28 -8.31
N ASP A 101 -13.60 12.34 -7.91
CA ASP A 101 -13.93 11.35 -6.91
C ASP A 101 -13.95 11.97 -5.50
N ALA A 102 -14.95 11.58 -4.70
CA ALA A 102 -15.06 12.05 -3.32
C ALA A 102 -14.01 11.41 -2.41
N PHE A 103 -13.61 10.18 -2.72
CA PHE A 103 -12.66 9.41 -1.93
C PHE A 103 -11.54 8.85 -2.80
N ILE A 104 -10.40 8.62 -2.15
CA ILE A 104 -9.23 8.02 -2.79
C ILE A 104 -9.26 6.53 -2.51
N ALA A 105 -9.46 5.74 -3.57
CA ALA A 105 -9.49 4.27 -3.47
C ALA A 105 -8.11 3.69 -3.80
N GLY A 106 -7.89 2.46 -3.33
CA GLY A 106 -6.62 1.76 -3.57
C GLY A 106 -6.31 1.54 -5.05
N GLU A 107 -7.34 1.46 -5.91
CA GLU A 107 -7.17 1.31 -7.36
C GLU A 107 -6.34 2.43 -7.96
N LEU A 108 -6.46 3.65 -7.44
CA LEU A 108 -5.70 4.80 -7.93
C LEU A 108 -4.23 4.71 -7.53
N PHE A 109 -3.93 3.95 -6.49
CA PHE A 109 -2.57 3.71 -6.03
C PHE A 109 -1.80 2.77 -6.97
N LEU A 110 -2.52 1.87 -7.59
CA LEU A 110 -1.93 0.93 -8.55
C LEU A 110 -1.63 1.65 -9.86
#